data_fffb4152cbed1c974927745d58b35d21
#
_entry.id   fffb4152cbed1c974927745d58b35d21
#
_cell.length_a   1.000
_cell.length_b   1.000
_cell.length_c   1.000
_cell.angle_alpha   90.00
_cell.angle_beta   90.00
_cell.angle_gamma   90.00
#
_symmetry.space_group_name_H-M   'P 1'
#
loop_
_entity.id
_entity.type
_entity.pdbx_description
1 polymer ?
#
loop_
_entity_poly.entity_id
_entity_poly.type
_entity_poly.pdbx_seq_one_letter_code
_entity_poly.pdbx_strand_id
1 'polypeptide(L)'
;MAAHSTLGVKVYTCWESSAGVKPSSGFTLFSDEITNIPTFDNAPEGIDVTPLSELKSIRRIPGLKDNGDDFAMTGNYNDTDMTTWAGLVTTAATNIPLGKHLWLMITIPGITKAYFISGTPVAMGLPELSVNSAVQGDYHLTPYMDGGWDTKASYVSA
;
A
#
# COMPACT_ATOMS: atom_id res chain seq x y z
N MET A 1 -0.10 27.93 -3.92
CA MET A 1 -0.08 26.47 -3.70
C MET A 1 1.35 25.97 -3.79
N ALA A 2 1.79 25.21 -2.81
CA ALA A 2 3.14 24.67 -2.82
C ALA A 2 3.13 23.22 -3.36
N ALA A 3 4.05 22.93 -4.26
CA ALA A 3 4.31 21.57 -4.69
C ALA A 3 5.15 20.85 -3.62
N HIS A 4 4.93 19.58 -3.46
CA HIS A 4 5.65 18.76 -2.49
C HIS A 4 6.61 17.80 -3.19
N SER A 5 7.78 17.63 -2.58
CA SER A 5 8.78 16.67 -3.04
C SER A 5 8.45 15.26 -2.56
N THR A 6 8.90 14.26 -3.30
CA THR A 6 8.88 12.87 -2.84
C THR A 6 10.04 12.53 -1.90
N LEU A 7 10.90 13.49 -1.60
CA LEU A 7 11.99 13.28 -0.64
C LEU A 7 11.42 13.07 0.77
N GLY A 8 11.91 12.04 1.44
CA GLY A 8 11.47 11.73 2.81
C GLY A 8 10.16 10.96 2.90
N VAL A 9 9.69 10.37 1.80
CA VAL A 9 8.54 9.45 1.83
C VAL A 9 8.91 8.22 2.66
N LYS A 10 8.02 7.84 3.57
CA LYS A 10 8.23 6.69 4.46
C LYS A 10 7.03 5.77 4.44
N VAL A 11 7.29 4.49 4.67
CA VAL A 11 6.27 3.44 4.72
C VAL A 11 6.23 2.85 6.12
N TYR A 12 5.04 2.83 6.70
CA TYR A 12 4.79 2.24 8.02
C TYR A 12 3.86 1.06 7.88
N THR A 13 3.98 0.08 8.75
CA THR A 13 3.17 -1.13 8.72
C THR A 13 2.51 -1.37 10.07
N CYS A 14 1.31 -1.95 10.04
CA CYS A 14 0.58 -2.38 11.24
C CYS A 14 -0.40 -3.49 10.87
N TRP A 15 -0.49 -4.51 11.73
CA TRP A 15 -1.51 -5.53 11.61
C TRP A 15 -2.83 -5.06 12.26
N GLU A 16 -3.94 -5.52 11.73
CA GLU A 16 -5.24 -5.29 12.34
C GLU A 16 -5.30 -5.95 13.72
N SER A 17 -5.82 -5.21 14.71
CA SER A 17 -6.11 -5.77 16.03
C SER A 17 -7.40 -6.56 16.02
N SER A 18 -8.37 -6.10 15.24
CA SER A 18 -9.65 -6.76 15.01
C SER A 18 -9.87 -6.92 13.52
N ALA A 19 -10.34 -8.08 13.09
CA ALA A 19 -10.56 -8.37 11.68
C ALA A 19 -11.45 -7.31 11.02
N GLY A 20 -10.99 -6.77 9.88
CA GLY A 20 -11.72 -5.79 9.10
C GLY A 20 -11.70 -4.34 9.63
N VAL A 21 -11.00 -4.07 10.72
CA VAL A 21 -10.91 -2.74 11.31
C VAL A 21 -9.56 -2.11 11.01
N LYS A 22 -9.56 -0.97 10.32
CA LYS A 22 -8.33 -0.22 10.03
C LYS A 22 -7.68 0.26 11.34
N PRO A 23 -6.37 -0.03 11.57
CA PRO A 23 -5.67 0.44 12.75
C PRO A 23 -5.59 1.97 12.78
N SER A 24 -5.77 2.55 13.96
CA SER A 24 -5.58 4.00 14.19
C SER A 24 -4.28 4.32 14.91
N SER A 25 -3.56 3.29 15.36
CA SER A 25 -2.29 3.44 16.11
C SER A 25 -1.49 2.14 15.99
N GLY A 26 -0.24 2.20 16.44
CA GLY A 26 0.63 1.03 16.44
C GLY A 26 1.41 0.81 15.15
N PHE A 27 1.40 1.76 14.24
CA PHE A 27 2.22 1.70 13.04
C PHE A 27 3.69 1.86 13.38
N THR A 28 4.52 1.01 12.80
CA THR A 28 5.97 1.07 12.95
C THR A 28 6.63 1.28 11.59
N LEU A 29 7.74 2.02 11.58
CA LEU A 29 8.48 2.27 10.34
C LEU A 29 8.96 0.93 9.75
N PHE A 30 8.55 0.65 8.51
CA PHE A 30 9.05 -0.49 7.79
C PHE A 30 10.40 -0.19 7.16
N SER A 31 10.47 0.89 6.37
CA SER A 31 11.69 1.23 5.64
C SER A 31 11.70 2.70 5.25
N ASP A 32 12.89 3.29 5.26
CA ASP A 32 13.19 4.58 4.65
C ASP A 32 14.11 4.43 3.42
N GLU A 33 14.36 3.19 2.99
CA GLU A 33 15.18 2.85 1.82
C GLU A 33 14.34 2.48 0.59
N ILE A 34 13.07 2.84 0.57
CA ILE A 34 12.19 2.61 -0.57
C ILE A 34 12.53 3.63 -1.66
N THR A 35 12.82 3.13 -2.86
CA THR A 35 13.21 3.96 -4.00
C THR A 35 12.07 4.21 -4.97
N ASN A 36 11.06 3.37 -4.98
CA ASN A 36 9.89 3.54 -5.84
C ASN A 36 8.65 2.92 -5.23
N ILE A 37 7.56 3.66 -5.25
CA ILE A 37 6.23 3.19 -4.88
C ILE A 37 5.35 3.29 -6.12
N PRO A 38 4.76 2.18 -6.60
CA PRO A 38 3.95 2.22 -7.81
C PRO A 38 2.65 2.97 -7.58
N THR A 39 2.01 3.37 -8.67
CA THR A 39 0.70 4.00 -8.58
C THR A 39 -0.34 3.01 -8.04
N PHE A 40 -1.23 3.52 -7.21
CA PHE A 40 -2.38 2.77 -6.69
C PHE A 40 -3.64 3.62 -6.85
N ASP A 41 -3.93 3.95 -8.11
CA ASP A 41 -5.00 4.86 -8.50
C ASP A 41 -5.88 4.16 -9.54
N ASN A 42 -6.74 3.26 -9.06
CA ASN A 42 -7.62 2.49 -9.91
C ASN A 42 -9.04 3.03 -9.80
N ALA A 43 -9.50 3.68 -10.88
CA ALA A 43 -10.87 4.16 -10.94
C ALA A 43 -11.83 2.99 -11.16
N PRO A 44 -13.00 2.99 -10.51
CA PRO A 44 -14.01 1.98 -10.78
C PRO A 44 -14.55 2.11 -12.20
N GLU A 45 -14.94 0.98 -12.79
CA GLU A 45 -15.60 0.96 -14.08
C GLU A 45 -16.98 1.61 -13.97
N GLY A 46 -17.33 2.46 -14.95
CA GLY A 46 -18.63 3.10 -15.00
C GLY A 46 -19.71 2.14 -15.48
N ILE A 47 -20.82 2.10 -14.77
CA ILE A 47 -22.00 1.33 -15.14
C ILE A 47 -22.99 2.26 -15.84
N ASP A 48 -23.38 1.92 -17.08
CA ASP A 48 -24.35 2.70 -17.84
C ASP A 48 -25.75 2.55 -17.25
N VAL A 49 -26.30 3.64 -16.76
CA VAL A 49 -27.64 3.71 -16.20
C VAL A 49 -28.52 4.71 -16.97
N THR A 50 -28.15 5.02 -18.20
CA THR A 50 -28.85 5.99 -19.04
C THR A 50 -30.27 5.50 -19.31
N PRO A 51 -31.32 6.28 -18.95
CA PRO A 51 -32.68 5.91 -19.30
C PRO A 51 -32.93 6.06 -20.80
N LEU A 52 -33.86 5.28 -21.32
CA LEU A 52 -34.19 5.31 -22.75
C LEU A 52 -34.75 6.68 -23.22
N SER A 53 -35.25 7.48 -22.29
CA SER A 53 -35.74 8.82 -22.56
C SER A 53 -34.65 9.89 -22.66
N GLU A 54 -33.41 9.55 -22.32
CA GLU A 54 -32.32 10.53 -22.36
C GLU A 54 -31.90 10.79 -23.81
N LEU A 55 -31.80 12.05 -24.18
CA LEU A 55 -31.46 12.46 -25.54
C LEU A 55 -30.14 13.25 -25.64
N LYS A 56 -29.52 13.57 -24.52
CA LYS A 56 -28.36 14.48 -24.51
C LYS A 56 -27.05 13.85 -24.08
N SER A 57 -27.06 12.99 -23.07
CA SER A 57 -25.82 12.46 -22.50
C SER A 57 -26.00 11.08 -21.89
N ILE A 58 -24.92 10.32 -21.89
CA ILE A 58 -24.85 9.02 -21.21
C ILE A 58 -24.63 9.28 -19.73
N ARG A 59 -25.37 8.56 -18.88
CA ARG A 59 -25.24 8.62 -17.42
C ARG A 59 -24.62 7.33 -16.92
N ARG A 60 -23.61 7.46 -16.06
CA ARG A 60 -22.91 6.32 -15.47
C ARG A 60 -22.81 6.48 -13.98
N ILE A 61 -22.80 5.33 -13.28
CA ILE A 61 -22.49 5.27 -11.85
C ILE A 61 -21.23 4.42 -11.66
N PRO A 62 -20.45 4.67 -10.59
CA PRO A 62 -19.28 3.85 -10.31
C PRO A 62 -19.66 2.40 -10.00
N GLY A 63 -18.94 1.47 -10.58
CA GLY A 63 -19.00 0.04 -10.24
C GLY A 63 -18.03 -0.33 -9.14
N LEU A 64 -17.67 -1.60 -9.07
CA LEU A 64 -16.65 -2.09 -8.14
C LEU A 64 -15.26 -1.64 -8.58
N LYS A 65 -14.44 -1.24 -7.63
CA LYS A 65 -13.06 -0.87 -7.86
C LYS A 65 -12.18 -2.13 -7.82
N ASP A 66 -11.36 -2.29 -8.85
CA ASP A 66 -10.34 -3.33 -8.89
C ASP A 66 -9.01 -2.74 -8.40
N ASN A 67 -8.51 -3.23 -7.27
CA ASN A 67 -7.25 -2.76 -6.68
C ASN A 67 -6.02 -3.44 -7.29
N GLY A 68 -6.20 -4.34 -8.25
CA GLY A 68 -5.12 -5.04 -8.91
C GLY A 68 -4.66 -6.29 -8.18
N ASP A 69 -3.70 -6.98 -8.78
CA ASP A 69 -3.19 -8.25 -8.29
C ASP A 69 -1.97 -8.11 -7.41
N ASP A 70 -1.22 -7.03 -7.58
CA ASP A 70 0.07 -6.86 -6.94
C ASP A 70 0.38 -5.38 -6.71
N PHE A 71 0.88 -5.09 -5.53
CA PHE A 71 1.43 -3.78 -5.17
C PHE A 71 2.89 -3.99 -4.77
N ALA A 72 3.82 -3.65 -5.64
CA ALA A 72 5.24 -3.90 -5.45
C ALA A 72 5.98 -2.60 -5.16
N MET A 73 6.54 -2.48 -3.96
CA MET A 73 7.43 -1.37 -3.61
C MET A 73 8.86 -1.77 -3.89
N THR A 74 9.59 -0.97 -4.63
CA THR A 74 11.01 -1.20 -4.89
C THR A 74 11.84 -0.49 -3.85
N GLY A 75 12.83 -1.17 -3.30
CA GLY A 75 13.73 -0.60 -2.32
C GLY A 75 15.12 -1.18 -2.37
N ASN A 76 16.05 -0.49 -1.72
CA ASN A 76 17.40 -1.03 -1.52
C ASN A 76 17.30 -2.14 -0.48
N TYR A 77 17.73 -3.34 -0.87
CA TYR A 77 17.72 -4.47 0.07
C TYR A 77 18.83 -4.29 1.11
N ASN A 78 18.43 -4.45 2.36
CA ASN A 78 19.34 -4.48 3.50
C ASN A 78 18.81 -5.47 4.54
N ASP A 79 19.70 -5.90 5.44
CA ASP A 79 19.33 -6.95 6.40
C ASP A 79 18.15 -6.56 7.28
N THR A 80 18.06 -5.30 7.71
CA THR A 80 17.02 -4.83 8.60
C THR A 80 15.65 -4.89 7.92
N ASP A 81 15.53 -4.32 6.74
CA ASP A 81 14.25 -4.28 6.01
C ASP A 81 13.83 -5.67 5.54
N MET A 82 14.77 -6.47 5.06
CA MET A 82 14.49 -7.84 4.64
C MET A 82 14.00 -8.70 5.80
N THR A 83 14.62 -8.58 6.97
CA THR A 83 14.20 -9.29 8.19
C THR A 83 12.81 -8.84 8.63
N THR A 84 12.54 -7.54 8.58
CA THR A 84 11.22 -6.99 8.93
C THR A 84 10.14 -7.54 8.01
N TRP A 85 10.38 -7.53 6.69
CA TRP A 85 9.41 -8.03 5.73
C TRP A 85 9.19 -9.54 5.86
N ALA A 86 10.26 -10.31 6.04
CA ALA A 86 10.16 -11.74 6.27
C ALA A 86 9.34 -12.07 7.53
N GLY A 87 9.49 -11.28 8.58
CA GLY A 87 8.67 -11.38 9.79
C GLY A 87 7.19 -11.09 9.52
N LEU A 88 6.88 -10.10 8.70
CA LEU A 88 5.51 -9.80 8.28
C LEU A 88 4.90 -10.96 7.49
N VAL A 89 5.66 -11.55 6.58
CA VAL A 89 5.21 -12.71 5.78
C VAL A 89 4.94 -13.91 6.70
N THR A 90 5.80 -14.15 7.68
CA THR A 90 5.61 -15.23 8.65
C THR A 90 4.35 -15.00 9.50
N THR A 91 4.13 -13.78 9.97
CA THR A 91 2.96 -13.42 10.76
C THR A 91 1.68 -13.51 9.94
N ALA A 92 1.75 -13.31 8.63
CA ALA A 92 0.60 -13.45 7.75
C ALA A 92 -0.01 -14.85 7.81
N ALA A 93 0.80 -15.89 7.96
CA ALA A 93 0.32 -17.26 8.07
C ALA A 93 -0.64 -17.46 9.27
N THR A 94 -0.46 -16.67 10.33
CA THR A 94 -1.35 -16.69 11.49
C THR A 94 -2.53 -15.73 11.34
N ASN A 95 -2.28 -14.52 10.86
CA ASN A 95 -3.29 -13.45 10.88
C ASN A 95 -4.30 -13.55 9.73
N ILE A 96 -3.88 -13.96 8.53
CA ILE A 96 -4.79 -14.05 7.39
C ILE A 96 -5.95 -15.03 7.62
N PRO A 97 -5.73 -16.23 8.18
CA PRO A 97 -6.84 -17.13 8.51
C PRO A 97 -7.81 -16.54 9.54
N LEU A 98 -7.35 -15.60 10.37
CA LEU A 98 -8.20 -14.90 11.35
C LEU A 98 -8.93 -13.69 10.72
N GLY A 99 -8.75 -13.42 9.43
CA GLY A 99 -9.33 -12.29 8.75
C GLY A 99 -8.62 -10.97 8.98
N LYS A 100 -7.45 -10.99 9.57
CA LYS A 100 -6.64 -9.78 9.84
C LYS A 100 -5.66 -9.53 8.70
N HIS A 101 -5.61 -8.31 8.21
CA HIS A 101 -4.73 -7.92 7.11
C HIS A 101 -3.67 -6.92 7.58
N LEU A 102 -2.57 -6.88 6.85
CA LEU A 102 -1.51 -5.90 7.06
C LEU A 102 -1.93 -4.57 6.42
N TRP A 103 -1.75 -3.49 7.15
CA TRP A 103 -1.97 -2.13 6.65
C TRP A 103 -0.65 -1.43 6.43
N LEU A 104 -0.51 -0.81 5.27
CA LEU A 104 0.59 0.09 4.96
C LEU A 104 0.09 1.52 5.09
N MET A 105 0.90 2.36 5.72
CA MET A 105 0.68 3.80 5.80
C MET A 105 1.84 4.48 5.09
N ILE A 106 1.56 5.17 3.98
CA ILE A 106 2.56 5.88 3.19
C ILE A 106 2.44 7.36 3.50
N THR A 107 3.51 7.93 4.03
CA THR A 107 3.55 9.34 4.42
C THR A 107 4.42 10.13 3.46
N ILE A 108 3.93 11.31 3.06
CA ILE A 108 4.67 12.23 2.20
C ILE A 108 4.92 13.52 2.99
N PRO A 109 6.18 13.99 3.08
CA PRO A 109 6.47 15.21 3.81
C PRO A 109 5.70 16.41 3.25
N GLY A 110 5.14 17.22 4.13
CA GLY A 110 4.37 18.40 3.75
C GLY A 110 2.89 18.13 3.45
N ILE A 111 2.49 16.87 3.33
CA ILE A 111 1.09 16.47 3.20
C ILE A 111 0.60 15.95 4.53
N THR A 112 -0.52 16.50 5.03
CA THR A 112 -1.02 16.18 6.36
C THR A 112 -1.70 14.82 6.44
N LYS A 113 -2.17 14.31 5.31
CA LYS A 113 -2.80 12.99 5.23
C LYS A 113 -1.82 11.94 4.75
N ALA A 114 -2.06 10.69 5.13
CA ALA A 114 -1.32 9.54 4.65
C ALA A 114 -2.21 8.65 3.80
N TYR A 115 -1.62 7.88 2.92
CA TYR A 115 -2.36 6.90 2.11
C TYR A 115 -2.30 5.53 2.77
N PHE A 116 -3.44 4.85 2.85
CA PHE A 116 -3.56 3.55 3.50
C PHE A 116 -3.93 2.48 2.49
N ILE A 117 -3.21 1.37 2.53
CA ILE A 117 -3.46 0.19 1.70
C ILE A 117 -3.41 -1.02 2.61
N SER A 118 -4.38 -1.93 2.49
CA SER A 118 -4.33 -3.20 3.18
C SER A 118 -4.11 -4.36 2.23
N GLY A 119 -3.49 -5.41 2.72
CA GLY A 119 -3.23 -6.59 1.92
C GLY A 119 -2.45 -7.65 2.65
N THR A 120 -1.98 -8.63 1.89
CA THR A 120 -1.19 -9.74 2.39
C THR A 120 0.23 -9.62 1.86
N PRO A 121 1.25 -9.57 2.73
CA PRO A 121 2.64 -9.55 2.30
C PRO A 121 3.04 -10.89 1.67
N VAL A 122 3.86 -10.81 0.63
CA VAL A 122 4.35 -11.97 -0.12
C VAL A 122 5.86 -12.09 0.06
N ALA A 123 6.37 -13.30 0.12
CA ALA A 123 7.79 -13.55 0.28
C ALA A 123 8.62 -12.90 -0.83
N MET A 124 9.75 -12.34 -0.45
CA MET A 124 10.67 -11.71 -1.40
C MET A 124 11.31 -12.74 -2.34
N GLY A 125 11.46 -12.33 -3.61
CA GLY A 125 12.21 -13.10 -4.58
C GLY A 125 13.66 -12.62 -4.71
N LEU A 126 14.41 -13.25 -5.61
CA LEU A 126 15.75 -12.80 -5.96
C LEU A 126 15.67 -11.71 -7.03
N PRO A 127 16.19 -10.50 -6.76
CA PRO A 127 16.21 -9.46 -7.78
C PRO A 127 17.33 -9.72 -8.81
N GLU A 128 17.31 -8.95 -9.89
CA GLU A 128 18.42 -8.97 -10.83
C GLU A 128 19.70 -8.46 -10.16
N LEU A 129 20.78 -9.19 -10.33
CA LEU A 129 22.09 -8.82 -9.81
C LEU A 129 23.04 -8.60 -10.98
N SER A 130 23.60 -7.40 -11.07
CA SER A 130 24.53 -7.04 -12.13
C SER A 130 25.71 -6.23 -11.60
N VAL A 131 26.78 -6.17 -12.39
CA VAL A 131 27.99 -5.45 -12.00
C VAL A 131 27.70 -3.94 -11.90
N ASN A 132 28.23 -3.30 -10.86
CA ASN A 132 28.09 -1.86 -10.61
C ASN A 132 26.65 -1.39 -10.40
N SER A 133 25.78 -2.27 -9.93
CA SER A 133 24.40 -1.95 -9.60
C SER A 133 24.15 -2.13 -8.10
N ALA A 134 23.26 -1.30 -7.56
CA ALA A 134 22.79 -1.52 -6.19
C ALA A 134 21.89 -2.77 -6.14
N VAL A 135 21.90 -3.45 -4.99
CA VAL A 135 20.97 -4.56 -4.77
C VAL A 135 19.62 -3.97 -4.43
N GLN A 136 18.73 -3.99 -5.40
CA GLN A 136 17.37 -3.49 -5.27
C GLN A 136 16.38 -4.59 -5.63
N GLY A 137 15.27 -4.64 -4.93
CA GLY A 137 14.23 -5.60 -5.22
C GLY A 137 12.88 -5.12 -4.77
N ASP A 138 11.88 -5.92 -5.03
CA ASP A 138 10.50 -5.55 -4.78
C ASP A 138 9.96 -6.23 -3.53
N TYR A 139 9.21 -5.46 -2.75
CA TYR A 139 8.39 -5.98 -1.66
C TYR A 139 6.96 -6.04 -2.17
N HIS A 140 6.46 -7.26 -2.37
CA HIS A 140 5.15 -7.50 -2.96
C HIS A 140 4.06 -7.61 -1.89
N LEU A 141 2.97 -6.90 -2.11
CA LEU A 141 1.76 -6.98 -1.30
C LEU A 141 0.59 -7.32 -2.22
N THR A 142 -0.17 -8.36 -1.90
CA THR A 142 -1.42 -8.63 -2.60
C THR A 142 -2.50 -7.72 -2.02
N PRO A 143 -3.00 -6.72 -2.78
CA PRO A 143 -3.96 -5.77 -2.22
C PRO A 143 -5.27 -6.44 -1.80
N TYR A 144 -5.81 -6.00 -0.67
CA TYR A 144 -7.12 -6.42 -0.19
C TYR A 144 -8.12 -5.27 -0.23
N MET A 145 -7.75 -4.13 0.34
CA MET A 145 -8.63 -2.97 0.43
C MET A 145 -7.83 -1.68 0.24
N ASP A 146 -8.45 -0.73 -0.46
CA ASP A 146 -7.94 0.62 -0.58
C ASP A 146 -8.49 1.46 0.58
N GLY A 147 -7.62 1.84 1.50
CA GLY A 147 -7.99 2.68 2.64
C GLY A 147 -8.07 4.16 2.31
N GLY A 148 -7.51 4.57 1.17
CA GLY A 148 -7.53 5.95 0.69
C GLY A 148 -6.67 6.91 1.52
N TRP A 149 -6.86 8.20 1.27
CA TRP A 149 -6.22 9.27 2.03
C TRP A 149 -6.98 9.52 3.32
N ASP A 150 -6.26 9.52 4.42
CA ASP A 150 -6.84 9.75 5.76
C ASP A 150 -5.82 10.41 6.68
N THR A 151 -6.28 10.86 7.83
CA THR A 151 -5.41 11.42 8.86
C THR A 151 -4.34 10.39 9.25
N LYS A 152 -3.10 10.85 9.41
CA LYS A 152 -1.99 9.98 9.82
C LYS A 152 -2.32 9.30 11.14
N ALA A 153 -2.15 7.99 11.18
CA ALA A 153 -2.26 7.22 12.41
C ALA A 153 -1.03 7.45 13.30
N SER A 154 -1.16 7.13 14.58
CA SER A 154 0.00 7.17 15.51
C SER A 154 1.03 6.14 15.06
N TYR A 155 2.29 6.54 15.02
CA TYR A 155 3.39 5.69 14.55
C TYR A 155 4.64 5.90 15.39
N VAL A 156 5.52 4.91 15.35
CA VAL A 156 6.83 4.97 15.99
C VAL A 156 7.87 5.05 14.87
N SER A 157 8.69 6.11 14.91
CA SER A 157 9.88 6.23 14.08
C SER A 157 11.02 5.47 14.75
N ALA A 158 11.60 4.57 14.01
CA ALA A 158 12.79 3.87 14.49
C ALA A 158 14.04 4.75 14.38
#